data_6def9a244a41ce3090a0c6b3863f2921
#
_entry.id   6def9a244a41ce3090a0c6b3863f2921
#
_cell.length_a   1.000
_cell.length_b   1.000
_cell.length_c   1.000
_cell.angle_alpha   90.00
_cell.angle_beta   90.00
_cell.angle_gamma   90.00
#
_symmetry.space_group_name_H-M   'P 1'
#
loop_
_entity.id
_entity.type
_entity.pdbx_description
1 polymer ?
#
loop_
_entity_poly.entity_id
_entity_poly.type
_entity_poly.pdbx_seq_one_letter_code
_entity_poly.pdbx_strand_id
1 'polypeptide(L)'
;ANGTVADVAHTRFGMRKIGFDVDGRVRLNDRPYYQRLILDQGYWKESGLTPPSVEAIRRDIELAKAMGFNGARKHQKFEDPYFYYLAEEMGFLTWCEMPSAYEYCAEEVAALTAQWQEIIQEACNFTSVVCYVPLNESWGVRKILTDARQQDFGRAMYRLTKAIDSSRPVSTNDGWENPEETDLISIHDYAKLGDRFDKKYT
;
A
#
# COMPACT_ATOMS: atom_id res chain seq x y z
N ALA A 1 9.04 31.05 31.75
CA ALA A 1 8.42 31.39 30.46
C ALA A 1 7.38 32.49 30.72
N ASN A 2 7.44 33.58 29.97
CA ASN A 2 6.59 34.77 30.13
C ASN A 2 5.20 34.63 29.44
N GLY A 3 4.82 33.45 29.00
CA GLY A 3 3.55 33.18 28.35
C GLY A 3 3.43 33.69 26.89
N THR A 4 4.52 34.15 26.31
CA THR A 4 4.54 34.59 24.90
C THR A 4 4.61 33.37 24.00
N VAL A 5 3.70 33.27 23.00
CA VAL A 5 3.73 32.24 21.96
C VAL A 5 4.99 32.47 21.12
N ALA A 6 5.89 31.47 21.08
CA ALA A 6 7.13 31.54 20.34
C ALA A 6 7.02 30.91 18.94
N ASP A 7 6.13 29.93 18.78
CA ASP A 7 5.85 29.27 17.50
C ASP A 7 4.47 28.61 17.51
N VAL A 8 3.90 28.39 16.32
CA VAL A 8 2.61 27.72 16.13
C VAL A 8 2.74 26.73 14.98
N ALA A 9 2.54 25.46 15.26
CA ALA A 9 2.46 24.42 14.24
C ALA A 9 1.00 24.02 14.03
N HIS A 10 0.59 23.94 12.77
CA HIS A 10 -0.72 23.42 12.38
C HIS A 10 -0.55 21.98 11.87
N THR A 11 -1.36 21.08 12.41
CA THR A 11 -1.42 19.70 11.95
C THR A 11 -2.88 19.32 11.72
N ARG A 12 -3.10 18.23 10.98
CA ARG A 12 -4.42 17.65 10.76
C ARG A 12 -4.40 16.17 11.04
N PHE A 13 -5.54 15.62 11.30
CA PHE A 13 -5.76 14.17 11.36
C PHE A 13 -7.08 13.84 10.67
N GLY A 14 -7.19 12.61 10.19
CA GLY A 14 -8.44 12.08 9.67
C GLY A 14 -8.90 10.88 10.49
N MET A 15 -10.19 10.61 10.46
CA MET A 15 -10.78 9.43 11.10
C MET A 15 -11.48 8.59 10.03
N ARG A 16 -11.10 7.31 9.96
CA ARG A 16 -11.79 6.33 9.14
C ARG A 16 -11.65 4.95 9.76
N LYS A 17 -12.56 4.06 9.40
CA LYS A 17 -12.50 2.64 9.70
C LYS A 17 -12.43 1.88 8.39
N ILE A 18 -11.45 0.98 8.26
CA ILE A 18 -11.33 0.05 7.15
C ILE A 18 -11.32 -1.37 7.71
N GLY A 19 -11.93 -2.30 7.03
CA GLY A 19 -11.97 -3.71 7.45
C GLY A 19 -12.83 -4.54 6.50
N PHE A 20 -13.18 -5.74 6.95
CA PHE A 20 -13.99 -6.68 6.20
C PHE A 20 -15.28 -7.01 6.97
N ASP A 21 -16.33 -7.35 6.24
CA ASP A 21 -17.51 -7.95 6.82
C ASP A 21 -17.35 -9.50 6.93
N VAL A 22 -18.38 -10.15 7.40
CA VAL A 22 -18.40 -11.62 7.58
C VAL A 22 -18.25 -12.40 6.27
N ASP A 23 -18.56 -11.76 5.14
CA ASP A 23 -18.40 -12.34 3.81
C ASP A 23 -17.05 -11.99 3.16
N GLY A 24 -16.14 -11.33 3.91
CA GLY A 24 -14.83 -10.89 3.43
C GLY A 24 -14.87 -9.65 2.52
N ARG A 25 -16.00 -8.92 2.45
CA ARG A 25 -16.11 -7.72 1.64
C ARG A 25 -15.54 -6.52 2.36
N VAL A 26 -14.83 -5.67 1.62
CA VAL A 26 -14.26 -4.43 2.18
C VAL A 26 -15.37 -3.49 2.65
N ARG A 27 -15.17 -2.93 3.83
CA ARG A 27 -16.02 -1.89 4.42
C ARG A 27 -15.20 -0.66 4.76
N LEU A 28 -15.68 0.49 4.32
CA LEU A 28 -15.16 1.81 4.72
C LEU A 28 -16.21 2.52 5.57
N ASN A 29 -15.86 2.88 6.81
CA ASN A 29 -16.77 3.49 7.76
C ASN A 29 -18.07 2.68 7.92
N ASP A 30 -17.92 1.37 8.09
CA ASP A 30 -19.00 0.39 8.25
C ASP A 30 -19.96 0.22 7.05
N ARG A 31 -19.64 0.84 5.92
CA ARG A 31 -20.40 0.69 4.66
C ARG A 31 -19.64 -0.17 3.67
N PRO A 32 -20.30 -1.05 2.90
CA PRO A 32 -19.65 -1.78 1.82
C PRO A 32 -18.98 -0.80 0.86
N TYR A 33 -17.72 -1.07 0.51
CA TYR A 33 -16.95 -0.21 -0.36
C TYR A 33 -16.14 -1.03 -1.36
N TYR A 34 -16.49 -0.96 -2.63
CA TYR A 34 -15.76 -1.64 -3.68
C TYR A 34 -14.57 -0.79 -4.11
N GLN A 35 -13.37 -1.29 -3.87
CA GLN A 35 -12.12 -0.63 -4.26
C GLN A 35 -11.84 -0.85 -5.75
N ARG A 36 -11.79 0.22 -6.53
CA ARG A 36 -11.35 0.26 -7.92
C ARG A 36 -10.05 1.05 -7.95
N LEU A 37 -8.94 0.34 -7.80
CA LEU A 37 -7.63 0.97 -7.67
C LEU A 37 -6.89 0.89 -9.02
N ILE A 38 -6.23 1.99 -9.37
CA ILE A 38 -5.23 1.97 -10.44
C ILE A 38 -3.91 1.46 -9.87
N LEU A 39 -3.17 0.65 -10.62
CA LEU A 39 -1.78 0.36 -10.31
C LEU A 39 -0.92 1.54 -10.73
N ASP A 40 -0.17 2.12 -9.79
CA ASP A 40 0.60 3.34 -10.01
C ASP A 40 2.03 3.17 -9.48
N GLN A 41 3.00 3.15 -10.38
CA GLN A 41 4.43 3.05 -10.05
C GLN A 41 5.08 4.41 -9.78
N GLY A 42 4.37 5.51 -9.97
CA GLY A 42 4.85 6.87 -9.69
C GLY A 42 6.03 7.30 -10.57
N TYR A 43 6.04 6.93 -11.86
CA TYR A 43 7.01 7.41 -12.83
C TYR A 43 6.50 8.66 -13.55
N TRP A 44 7.38 9.64 -13.65
CA TRP A 44 7.13 10.90 -14.32
C TRP A 44 8.07 11.08 -15.50
N LYS A 45 7.55 11.51 -16.63
CA LYS A 45 8.33 11.66 -17.86
C LYS A 45 9.50 12.63 -17.71
N GLU A 46 9.28 13.69 -16.97
CA GLU A 46 10.23 14.81 -16.84
C GLU A 46 11.25 14.59 -15.71
N SER A 47 10.86 13.86 -14.67
CA SER A 47 11.60 13.84 -13.40
C SER A 47 11.84 12.42 -12.82
N GLY A 48 11.48 11.37 -13.55
CA GLY A 48 11.70 9.98 -13.12
C GLY A 48 10.77 9.61 -11.95
N LEU A 49 11.33 9.31 -10.79
CA LEU A 49 10.57 8.86 -9.63
C LEU A 49 10.05 9.99 -8.74
N THR A 50 10.50 11.22 -8.96
CA THR A 50 10.09 12.38 -8.15
C THR A 50 8.97 13.13 -8.86
N PRO A 51 7.83 13.40 -8.21
CA PRO A 51 6.79 14.23 -8.80
C PRO A 51 7.32 15.62 -9.21
N PRO A 52 7.00 16.12 -10.39
CA PRO A 52 7.53 17.41 -10.86
C PRO A 52 6.95 18.61 -10.10
N SER A 53 5.73 18.48 -9.56
CA SER A 53 5.09 19.48 -8.71
C SER A 53 3.89 18.91 -7.96
N VAL A 54 3.41 19.64 -6.96
CA VAL A 54 2.17 19.30 -6.21
C VAL A 54 0.94 19.31 -7.13
N GLU A 55 0.90 20.23 -8.10
CA GLU A 55 -0.18 20.33 -9.08
C GLU A 55 -0.20 19.12 -10.02
N ALA A 56 0.97 18.57 -10.35
CA ALA A 56 1.07 17.35 -11.15
C ALA A 56 0.48 16.15 -10.39
N ILE A 57 0.79 16.01 -9.10
CA ILE A 57 0.20 14.97 -8.26
C ILE A 57 -1.33 15.12 -8.20
N ARG A 58 -1.83 16.34 -7.97
CA ARG A 58 -3.27 16.64 -7.95
C ARG A 58 -3.93 16.23 -9.27
N ARG A 59 -3.30 16.62 -10.37
CA ARG A 59 -3.81 16.32 -11.72
C ARG A 59 -3.89 14.82 -11.98
N ASP A 60 -2.90 14.06 -11.53
CA ASP A 60 -2.86 12.61 -11.69
C ASP A 60 -4.02 11.93 -10.94
N ILE A 61 -4.27 12.33 -9.69
CA ILE A 61 -5.42 11.86 -8.91
C ILE A 61 -6.75 12.25 -9.58
N GLU A 62 -6.88 13.47 -10.09
CA GLU A 62 -8.07 13.92 -10.82
C GLU A 62 -8.36 13.05 -12.04
N LEU A 63 -7.33 12.74 -12.83
CA LEU A 63 -7.44 11.89 -14.01
C LEU A 63 -7.86 10.47 -13.64
N ALA A 64 -7.24 9.87 -12.63
CA ALA A 64 -7.62 8.56 -12.13
C ALA A 64 -9.09 8.52 -11.68
N LYS A 65 -9.54 9.54 -10.93
CA LYS A 65 -10.94 9.67 -10.51
C LYS A 65 -11.89 9.87 -11.68
N ALA A 66 -11.51 10.67 -12.68
CA ALA A 66 -12.31 10.88 -13.89
C ALA A 66 -12.49 9.59 -14.70
N MET A 67 -11.52 8.66 -14.64
CA MET A 67 -11.60 7.31 -15.21
C MET A 67 -12.45 6.33 -14.37
N GLY A 68 -12.93 6.75 -13.21
CA GLY A 68 -13.77 5.94 -12.33
C GLY A 68 -13.01 5.16 -11.25
N PHE A 69 -11.71 5.38 -11.07
CA PHE A 69 -10.96 4.83 -9.95
C PHE A 69 -11.24 5.61 -8.67
N ASN A 70 -11.19 4.93 -7.54
CA ASN A 70 -11.39 5.52 -6.22
C ASN A 70 -10.15 5.39 -5.32
N GLY A 71 -9.03 4.98 -5.89
CA GLY A 71 -7.75 4.86 -5.20
C GLY A 71 -6.65 4.34 -6.12
N ALA A 72 -5.47 4.19 -5.55
CA ALA A 72 -4.29 3.62 -6.19
C ALA A 72 -3.61 2.58 -5.29
N ARG A 73 -3.07 1.54 -5.89
CA ARG A 73 -2.00 0.76 -5.30
C ARG A 73 -0.69 1.41 -5.75
N LYS A 74 0.02 2.04 -4.82
CA LYS A 74 1.35 2.62 -5.10
C LYS A 74 2.35 1.48 -5.14
N HIS A 75 2.59 1.00 -6.35
CA HIS A 75 3.31 -0.23 -6.60
C HIS A 75 4.82 -0.06 -6.41
N GLN A 76 5.35 -0.78 -5.42
CA GLN A 76 6.76 -0.79 -5.06
C GLN A 76 7.36 0.62 -4.82
N LYS A 77 6.55 1.52 -4.23
CA LYS A 77 6.97 2.88 -3.95
C LYS A 77 6.22 3.45 -2.75
N PHE A 78 6.96 3.97 -1.78
CA PHE A 78 6.41 4.93 -0.83
C PHE A 78 6.50 6.31 -1.47
N GLU A 79 5.36 6.97 -1.64
CA GLU A 79 5.24 8.19 -2.45
C GLU A 79 5.58 9.43 -1.63
N ASP A 80 5.73 10.57 -2.31
CA ASP A 80 5.88 11.89 -1.71
C ASP A 80 4.72 12.16 -0.72
N PRO A 81 4.98 12.74 0.47
CA PRO A 81 3.92 13.06 1.45
C PRO A 81 2.77 13.91 0.90
N TYR A 82 3.02 14.77 -0.09
CA TYR A 82 1.97 15.54 -0.76
C TYR A 82 0.99 14.65 -1.53
N PHE A 83 1.42 13.50 -2.03
CA PHE A 83 0.48 12.54 -2.64
C PHE A 83 -0.56 12.07 -1.62
N TYR A 84 -0.13 11.63 -0.45
CA TYR A 84 -1.04 11.15 0.60
C TYR A 84 -1.92 12.28 1.12
N TYR A 85 -1.38 13.47 1.27
CA TYR A 85 -2.13 14.67 1.65
C TYR A 85 -3.26 14.95 0.65
N LEU A 86 -2.97 14.99 -0.64
CA LEU A 86 -3.95 15.24 -1.68
C LEU A 86 -4.94 14.08 -1.82
N ALA A 87 -4.48 12.83 -1.63
CA ALA A 87 -5.35 11.66 -1.61
C ALA A 87 -6.40 11.76 -0.49
N GLU A 88 -6.02 12.26 0.69
CA GLU A 88 -6.96 12.53 1.79
C GLU A 88 -7.97 13.62 1.43
N GLU A 89 -7.50 14.77 0.91
CA GLU A 89 -8.38 15.87 0.52
C GLU A 89 -9.39 15.46 -0.56
N MET A 90 -8.95 14.65 -1.51
CA MET A 90 -9.73 14.28 -2.68
C MET A 90 -10.54 12.98 -2.48
N GLY A 91 -10.40 12.31 -1.32
CA GLY A 91 -11.07 11.04 -1.04
C GLY A 91 -10.60 9.92 -1.99
N PHE A 92 -9.28 9.73 -2.08
CA PHE A 92 -8.64 8.74 -2.93
C PHE A 92 -7.86 7.74 -2.07
N LEU A 93 -8.26 6.48 -2.06
CA LEU A 93 -7.67 5.46 -1.19
C LEU A 93 -6.32 4.99 -1.71
N THR A 94 -5.43 4.59 -0.81
CA THR A 94 -4.08 4.17 -1.17
C THR A 94 -3.71 2.85 -0.51
N TRP A 95 -3.16 1.92 -1.28
CA TRP A 95 -2.36 0.81 -0.78
C TRP A 95 -0.91 1.23 -0.78
N CYS A 96 -0.26 1.09 0.38
CA CYS A 96 1.14 1.45 0.59
C CYS A 96 2.00 0.20 0.47
N GLU A 97 2.92 0.20 -0.47
CA GLU A 97 3.73 -0.95 -0.82
C GLU A 97 5.22 -0.68 -0.69
N MET A 98 5.94 -1.69 -0.18
CA MET A 98 7.39 -1.68 -0.07
C MET A 98 8.04 -1.95 -1.42
N PRO A 99 9.08 -1.22 -1.83
CA PRO A 99 9.95 -1.63 -2.92
C PRO A 99 10.58 -3.01 -2.65
N SER A 100 10.49 -3.92 -3.60
CA SER A 100 10.98 -5.28 -3.44
C SER A 100 12.50 -5.39 -3.63
N ALA A 101 13.13 -6.30 -2.90
CA ALA A 101 14.46 -6.80 -3.24
C ALA A 101 14.41 -7.78 -4.42
N TYR A 102 15.54 -8.05 -5.05
CA TYR A 102 15.66 -9.06 -6.12
C TYR A 102 16.07 -10.42 -5.59
N GLU A 103 16.92 -10.44 -4.56
CA GLU A 103 17.51 -11.64 -3.99
C GLU A 103 17.15 -11.78 -2.50
N TYR A 104 17.28 -13.00 -1.98
CA TYR A 104 17.12 -13.29 -0.57
C TYR A 104 18.49 -13.49 0.08
N CYS A 105 18.92 -12.51 0.85
CA CYS A 105 20.15 -12.58 1.65
C CYS A 105 19.97 -11.82 2.98
N ALA A 106 20.91 -11.95 3.88
CA ALA A 106 20.82 -11.34 5.21
C ALA A 106 20.81 -9.80 5.14
N GLU A 107 21.56 -9.24 4.22
CA GLU A 107 21.65 -7.80 3.98
C GLU A 107 20.32 -7.23 3.51
N GLU A 108 19.67 -7.90 2.54
CA GLU A 108 18.37 -7.49 2.02
C GLU A 108 17.27 -7.63 3.08
N VAL A 109 17.27 -8.71 3.85
CA VAL A 109 16.32 -8.89 4.97
C VAL A 109 16.46 -7.75 5.98
N ALA A 110 17.68 -7.38 6.33
CA ALA A 110 17.94 -6.29 7.27
C ALA A 110 17.47 -4.93 6.69
N ALA A 111 17.84 -4.64 5.43
CA ALA A 111 17.49 -3.40 4.76
C ALA A 111 15.97 -3.24 4.59
N LEU A 112 15.29 -4.27 4.08
CA LEU A 112 13.83 -4.25 3.90
C LEU A 112 13.10 -4.09 5.23
N THR A 113 13.55 -4.78 6.29
CA THR A 113 12.91 -4.68 7.60
C THR A 113 13.03 -3.25 8.16
N ALA A 114 14.22 -2.65 8.09
CA ALA A 114 14.45 -1.29 8.59
C ALA A 114 13.62 -0.25 7.80
N GLN A 115 13.69 -0.28 6.47
CA GLN A 115 12.95 0.65 5.61
C GLN A 115 11.44 0.48 5.76
N TRP A 116 10.94 -0.76 5.84
CA TRP A 116 9.52 -1.01 6.03
C TRP A 116 9.00 -0.46 7.36
N GLN A 117 9.79 -0.58 8.43
CA GLN A 117 9.45 0.02 9.70
C GLN A 117 9.30 1.55 9.60
N GLU A 118 10.24 2.22 8.94
CA GLU A 118 10.17 3.67 8.71
C GLU A 118 8.93 4.05 7.88
N ILE A 119 8.68 3.33 6.79
CA ILE A 119 7.51 3.54 5.93
C ILE A 119 6.20 3.43 6.73
N ILE A 120 6.03 2.39 7.56
CA ILE A 120 4.79 2.22 8.33
C ILE A 120 4.63 3.36 9.34
N GLN A 121 5.71 3.75 10.03
CA GLN A 121 5.68 4.84 11.03
C GLN A 121 5.24 6.17 10.41
N GLU A 122 5.59 6.42 9.15
CA GLU A 122 5.12 7.58 8.42
C GLU A 122 3.71 7.39 7.87
N ALA A 123 3.48 6.26 7.19
CA ALA A 123 2.23 5.95 6.51
C ALA A 123 1.03 5.84 7.46
N CYS A 124 1.23 5.44 8.73
CA CYS A 124 0.14 5.34 9.71
C CYS A 124 -0.54 6.67 10.02
N ASN A 125 0.12 7.81 9.74
CA ASN A 125 -0.44 9.14 9.89
C ASN A 125 -1.41 9.53 8.75
N PHE A 126 -1.37 8.82 7.61
CA PHE A 126 -2.21 9.12 6.46
C PHE A 126 -3.49 8.28 6.45
N THR A 127 -4.63 8.97 6.53
CA THR A 127 -5.96 8.32 6.51
C THR A 127 -6.29 7.70 5.15
N SER A 128 -5.70 8.21 4.06
CA SER A 128 -5.83 7.65 2.72
C SER A 128 -5.24 6.25 2.59
N VAL A 129 -4.21 5.91 3.39
CA VAL A 129 -3.62 4.57 3.40
C VAL A 129 -4.59 3.59 4.06
N VAL A 130 -5.02 2.59 3.32
CA VAL A 130 -6.04 1.60 3.75
C VAL A 130 -5.58 0.16 3.69
N CYS A 131 -4.38 -0.10 3.16
CA CYS A 131 -3.76 -1.43 3.12
C CYS A 131 -2.25 -1.29 3.05
N TYR A 132 -1.55 -2.25 3.66
CA TYR A 132 -0.10 -2.38 3.59
C TYR A 132 0.30 -3.60 2.77
N VAL A 133 1.38 -3.46 1.97
CA VAL A 133 1.89 -4.52 1.10
C VAL A 133 3.41 -4.61 1.28
N PRO A 134 3.90 -5.43 2.21
CA PRO A 134 5.34 -5.55 2.48
C PRO A 134 6.12 -6.28 1.40
N LEU A 135 5.50 -7.21 0.66
CA LEU A 135 6.13 -7.99 -0.42
C LEU A 135 5.19 -8.05 -1.63
N ASN A 136 5.77 -8.21 -2.82
CA ASN A 136 5.03 -8.31 -4.07
C ASN A 136 5.56 -9.45 -4.94
N GLU A 137 4.67 -10.34 -5.42
CA GLU A 137 4.94 -11.40 -6.40
C GLU A 137 6.18 -12.24 -6.09
N SER A 138 6.45 -12.47 -4.81
CA SER A 138 7.61 -13.22 -4.30
C SER A 138 8.97 -12.64 -4.73
N TRP A 139 9.04 -11.37 -5.15
CA TRP A 139 10.32 -10.70 -5.38
C TRP A 139 11.12 -10.63 -4.08
N GLY A 140 12.40 -11.01 -4.14
CA GLY A 140 13.26 -11.14 -2.96
C GLY A 140 12.99 -12.37 -2.08
N VAL A 141 11.88 -13.09 -2.31
CA VAL A 141 11.47 -14.29 -1.55
C VAL A 141 10.97 -15.40 -2.48
N ARG A 142 11.68 -15.67 -3.55
CA ARG A 142 11.29 -16.57 -4.65
C ARG A 142 10.92 -18.00 -4.22
N LYS A 143 11.29 -18.40 -3.02
CA LYS A 143 10.98 -19.73 -2.45
C LYS A 143 10.07 -19.63 -1.22
N ILE A 144 9.23 -18.62 -1.15
CA ILE A 144 8.36 -18.37 0.01
C ILE A 144 7.44 -19.57 0.34
N LEU A 145 7.08 -20.38 -0.64
CA LEU A 145 6.28 -21.60 -0.40
C LEU A 145 7.09 -22.81 0.08
N THR A 146 8.42 -22.82 -0.08
CA THR A 146 9.24 -24.02 0.14
C THR A 146 10.46 -23.81 1.04
N ASP A 147 10.89 -22.59 1.28
CA ASP A 147 12.01 -22.26 2.17
C ASP A 147 11.48 -21.65 3.47
N ALA A 148 11.65 -22.36 4.59
CA ALA A 148 11.16 -21.93 5.89
C ALA A 148 11.67 -20.56 6.31
N ARG A 149 12.90 -20.19 5.95
CA ARG A 149 13.47 -18.85 6.28
C ARG A 149 12.72 -17.74 5.54
N GLN A 150 12.35 -17.97 4.26
CA GLN A 150 11.59 -16.98 3.49
C GLN A 150 10.14 -16.89 3.98
N GLN A 151 9.55 -18.01 4.40
CA GLN A 151 8.24 -18.02 5.08
C GLN A 151 8.29 -17.21 6.38
N ASP A 152 9.30 -17.48 7.21
CA ASP A 152 9.47 -16.77 8.48
C ASP A 152 9.71 -15.27 8.27
N PHE A 153 10.43 -14.89 7.21
CA PHE A 153 10.59 -13.48 6.86
C PHE A 153 9.25 -12.84 6.45
N GLY A 154 8.46 -13.50 5.61
CA GLY A 154 7.11 -13.01 5.27
C GLY A 154 6.22 -12.84 6.50
N ARG A 155 6.20 -13.84 7.41
CA ARG A 155 5.50 -13.77 8.70
C ARG A 155 5.99 -12.63 9.58
N ALA A 156 7.32 -12.44 9.63
CA ALA A 156 7.92 -11.34 10.40
C ALA A 156 7.49 -9.98 9.87
N MET A 157 7.47 -9.78 8.55
CA MET A 157 7.00 -8.54 7.92
C MET A 157 5.53 -8.26 8.22
N TYR A 158 4.66 -9.28 8.17
CA TYR A 158 3.27 -9.15 8.59
C TYR A 158 3.15 -8.74 10.05
N ARG A 159 3.81 -9.47 10.95
CA ARG A 159 3.72 -9.22 12.39
C ARG A 159 4.31 -7.88 12.79
N LEU A 160 5.41 -7.46 12.16
CA LEU A 160 5.99 -6.12 12.34
C LEU A 160 4.98 -5.04 11.95
N THR A 161 4.34 -5.20 10.79
CA THR A 161 3.30 -4.26 10.33
C THR A 161 2.18 -4.14 11.34
N LYS A 162 1.62 -5.28 11.80
CA LYS A 162 0.54 -5.32 12.79
C LYS A 162 0.95 -4.81 14.17
N ALA A 163 2.22 -4.96 14.54
CA ALA A 163 2.74 -4.45 15.82
C ALA A 163 2.83 -2.91 15.83
N ILE A 164 3.10 -2.29 14.68
CA ILE A 164 3.19 -0.83 14.55
C ILE A 164 1.80 -0.24 14.27
N ASP A 165 1.06 -0.83 13.34
CA ASP A 165 -0.29 -0.40 12.97
C ASP A 165 -1.22 -1.59 12.71
N SER A 166 -2.05 -1.91 13.70
CA SER A 166 -3.07 -2.96 13.60
C SER A 166 -4.38 -2.51 12.95
N SER A 167 -4.54 -1.22 12.64
CA SER A 167 -5.80 -0.64 12.18
C SER A 167 -6.09 -0.88 10.69
N ARG A 168 -5.13 -1.41 9.94
CA ARG A 168 -5.21 -1.63 8.49
C ARG A 168 -4.95 -3.10 8.14
N PRO A 169 -5.60 -3.63 7.11
CA PRO A 169 -5.25 -4.93 6.54
C PRO A 169 -3.86 -4.92 5.90
N VAL A 170 -3.27 -6.12 5.84
CA VAL A 170 -1.97 -6.38 5.24
C VAL A 170 -2.12 -7.48 4.19
N SER A 171 -1.73 -7.19 2.95
CA SER A 171 -1.48 -8.18 1.90
C SER A 171 0.01 -8.53 1.97
N THR A 172 0.35 -9.64 2.61
CA THR A 172 1.75 -9.92 2.99
C THR A 172 2.67 -10.09 1.79
N ASN A 173 2.20 -10.77 0.76
CA ASN A 173 2.87 -10.91 -0.54
C ASN A 173 1.81 -10.78 -1.62
N ASP A 174 1.63 -9.57 -2.13
CA ASP A 174 0.56 -9.29 -3.08
C ASP A 174 0.78 -10.04 -4.39
N GLY A 175 -0.14 -10.94 -4.73
CA GLY A 175 0.00 -11.89 -5.82
C GLY A 175 -0.74 -13.19 -5.50
N TRP A 176 -0.10 -14.34 -5.72
CA TRP A 176 -0.70 -15.66 -5.56
C TRP A 176 0.00 -16.58 -4.55
N GLU A 177 1.19 -16.21 -4.06
CA GLU A 177 1.98 -16.98 -3.11
C GLU A 177 2.04 -16.24 -1.77
N ASN A 178 1.26 -16.66 -0.78
CA ASN A 178 1.25 -16.03 0.52
C ASN A 178 1.71 -16.98 1.62
N PRO A 179 2.40 -16.49 2.67
CA PRO A 179 2.50 -17.20 3.92
C PRO A 179 1.10 -17.29 4.57
N GLU A 180 0.99 -18.11 5.61
CA GLU A 180 -0.28 -18.28 6.33
C GLU A 180 -0.80 -16.96 6.93
N GLU A 181 0.13 -16.12 7.42
CA GLU A 181 -0.21 -14.82 7.99
C GLU A 181 -0.35 -13.76 6.89
N THR A 182 -1.59 -13.50 6.51
CA THR A 182 -2.02 -12.40 5.63
C THR A 182 -3.49 -12.09 5.89
N ASP A 183 -3.91 -10.84 5.76
CA ASP A 183 -5.33 -10.47 5.86
C ASP A 183 -6.06 -10.56 4.51
N LEU A 184 -5.29 -10.59 3.41
CA LEU A 184 -5.79 -10.60 2.04
C LEU A 184 -5.04 -11.62 1.21
N ILE A 185 -5.75 -12.30 0.33
CA ILE A 185 -5.16 -13.08 -0.76
C ILE A 185 -5.59 -12.42 -2.07
N SER A 186 -4.62 -12.02 -2.86
CA SER A 186 -4.84 -11.44 -4.17
C SER A 186 -4.49 -12.43 -5.29
N ILE A 187 -4.97 -12.14 -6.48
CA ILE A 187 -4.63 -12.87 -7.68
C ILE A 187 -4.20 -11.84 -8.73
N HIS A 188 -2.97 -11.98 -9.24
CA HIS A 188 -2.53 -11.20 -10.38
C HIS A 188 -2.84 -11.96 -11.66
N ASP A 189 -3.61 -11.37 -12.56
CA ASP A 189 -3.93 -11.95 -13.85
C ASP A 189 -3.41 -11.05 -14.98
N TYR A 190 -2.52 -11.60 -15.78
CA TYR A 190 -1.91 -10.93 -16.93
C TYR A 190 -2.60 -11.30 -18.26
N ALA A 191 -3.83 -11.82 -18.23
CA ALA A 191 -4.60 -12.13 -19.42
C ALA A 191 -4.90 -10.85 -20.22
N LYS A 192 -4.53 -10.83 -21.49
CA LYS A 192 -4.66 -9.64 -22.36
C LYS A 192 -6.07 -9.47 -22.94
N LEU A 193 -6.92 -10.47 -22.87
CA LEU A 193 -8.26 -10.49 -23.50
C LEU A 193 -9.31 -10.81 -22.44
N GLY A 194 -10.37 -10.02 -22.39
CA GLY A 194 -11.49 -10.17 -21.46
C GLY A 194 -12.11 -11.58 -21.51
N ASP A 195 -12.24 -12.17 -22.69
CA ASP A 195 -12.77 -13.53 -22.87
C ASP A 195 -12.00 -14.62 -22.11
N ARG A 196 -10.71 -14.42 -21.85
CA ARG A 196 -9.91 -15.35 -21.05
C ARG A 196 -10.14 -15.15 -19.56
N PHE A 197 -10.39 -13.92 -19.15
CA PHE A 197 -10.71 -13.58 -17.78
C PHE A 197 -12.05 -14.18 -17.37
N ASP A 198 -13.09 -13.97 -18.18
CA ASP A 198 -14.42 -14.51 -17.94
C ASP A 198 -14.42 -16.03 -17.84
N LYS A 199 -13.69 -16.73 -18.72
CA LYS A 199 -13.57 -18.20 -18.68
C LYS A 199 -12.83 -18.75 -17.45
N LYS A 200 -12.02 -17.93 -16.80
CA LYS A 200 -11.20 -18.35 -15.65
C LYS A 200 -11.91 -18.15 -14.31
N TYR A 201 -12.80 -17.15 -14.23
CA TYR A 201 -13.40 -16.70 -12.98
C TYR A 201 -14.94 -16.79 -12.94
N THR A 202 -15.57 -17.29 -13.96
CA THR A 202 -17.00 -17.67 -14.00
C THR A 202 -17.18 -19.16 -13.93
#